data_17b57e6a1f49e3d9cba8d164853ba285
#
_entry.id   17b57e6a1f49e3d9cba8d164853ba285
#
_cell.length_a   1.000
_cell.length_b   1.000
_cell.length_c   1.000
_cell.angle_alpha   90.00
_cell.angle_beta   90.00
_cell.angle_gamma   90.00
#
_symmetry.space_group_name_H-M   'P 1'
#
loop_
_entity.id
_entity.type
_entity.pdbx_description
1 polymer ?
#
loop_
_entity_poly.entity_id
_entity_poly.type
_entity_poly.pdbx_seq_one_letter_code
_entity_poly.pdbx_strand_id
1 'polypeptide(L)'
;MEERKGFGSNFGFLMAAVGSAVGLGNIWGFPNKMGACGGFTFLIIYLILAVCCGFIVMVGELAIGRKTGKGAVAAYKALSKKFSWMGWMGILSAFFILFFYCALGGYCIKYVVLNVGDLFGAGFGASAIAAASADAASASLGDAVFGAFMSSTTEAIIYGLIFVVLTMLIVLGGVGGGIEKVCSVGDRKSVV
;
A
#
# COMPACT_ATOMS: atom_id res chain seq x y z
N MET A 1 5.42 32.80 -4.51
CA MET A 1 5.45 31.49 -3.81
C MET A 1 4.03 30.95 -3.92
N GLU A 2 3.83 29.89 -4.70
CA GLU A 2 2.51 29.22 -4.70
C GLU A 2 2.27 28.63 -3.30
N GLU A 3 1.19 29.05 -2.65
CA GLU A 3 0.73 28.44 -1.41
C GLU A 3 0.48 26.95 -1.68
N ARG A 4 1.27 26.09 -1.04
CA ARG A 4 1.01 24.64 -1.08
C ARG A 4 -0.34 24.41 -0.44
N LYS A 5 -1.32 23.98 -1.23
CA LYS A 5 -2.62 23.52 -0.73
C LYS A 5 -2.37 22.32 0.19
N GLY A 6 -2.46 22.55 1.49
CA GLY A 6 -2.43 21.51 2.52
C GLY A 6 -3.78 20.77 2.61
N PHE A 7 -3.92 19.92 3.62
CA PHE A 7 -5.20 19.29 3.94
C PHE A 7 -6.24 20.32 4.34
N GLY A 8 -7.49 20.14 3.91
CA GLY A 8 -8.57 21.08 4.20
C GLY A 8 -9.04 21.09 5.66
N SER A 9 -8.75 20.01 6.41
CA SER A 9 -9.11 19.87 7.81
C SER A 9 -8.13 18.98 8.59
N ASN A 10 -8.05 19.17 9.92
CA ASN A 10 -7.28 18.29 10.79
C ASN A 10 -7.81 16.85 10.78
N PHE A 11 -9.12 16.68 10.64
CA PHE A 11 -9.75 15.38 10.51
C PHE A 11 -9.37 14.71 9.19
N GLY A 12 -9.38 15.44 8.06
CA GLY A 12 -8.92 14.93 6.76
C GLY A 12 -7.47 14.51 6.77
N PHE A 13 -6.60 15.29 7.44
CA PHE A 13 -5.20 14.88 7.66
C PHE A 13 -5.09 13.59 8.47
N LEU A 14 -5.84 13.47 9.57
CA LEU A 14 -5.81 12.27 10.41
C LEU A 14 -6.30 11.04 9.64
N MET A 15 -7.40 11.17 8.88
CA MET A 15 -7.94 10.08 8.06
C MET A 15 -6.97 9.67 6.95
N ALA A 16 -6.33 10.61 6.29
CA ALA A 16 -5.31 10.31 5.29
C ALA A 16 -4.08 9.61 5.91
N ALA A 17 -3.67 10.02 7.13
CA ALA A 17 -2.57 9.38 7.85
C ALA A 17 -2.92 7.95 8.27
N VAL A 18 -4.12 7.72 8.79
CA VAL A 18 -4.61 6.37 9.16
C VAL A 18 -4.76 5.51 7.91
N GLY A 19 -5.43 6.01 6.85
CA GLY A 19 -5.62 5.29 5.60
C GLY A 19 -4.30 4.91 4.91
N SER A 20 -3.27 5.76 5.02
CA SER A 20 -1.92 5.42 4.51
C SER A 20 -1.18 4.42 5.40
N ALA A 21 -1.48 4.37 6.70
CA ALA A 21 -0.88 3.43 7.64
C ALA A 21 -1.48 2.03 7.54
N VAL A 22 -2.79 1.92 7.24
CA VAL A 22 -3.49 0.64 7.07
C VAL A 22 -3.37 0.17 5.63
N GLY A 23 -2.38 -0.67 5.36
CA GLY A 23 -2.12 -1.23 4.04
C GLY A 23 -2.18 -2.76 4.02
N LEU A 24 -2.01 -3.34 2.85
CA LEU A 24 -1.93 -4.78 2.62
C LEU A 24 -0.90 -5.47 3.54
N GLY A 25 0.19 -4.77 3.85
CA GLY A 25 1.20 -5.26 4.79
C GLY A 25 0.61 -5.56 6.17
N ASN A 26 -0.29 -4.72 6.66
CA ASN A 26 -0.88 -4.85 7.99
C ASN A 26 -2.00 -5.90 8.02
N ILE A 27 -2.80 -5.95 6.96
CA ILE A 27 -3.99 -6.83 6.90
C ILE A 27 -3.59 -8.26 6.51
N TRP A 28 -2.67 -8.43 5.60
CA TRP A 28 -2.26 -9.71 5.06
C TRP A 28 -0.85 -10.12 5.46
N GLY A 29 0.15 -9.28 5.24
CA GLY A 29 1.56 -9.63 5.42
C GLY A 29 1.95 -9.82 6.88
N PHE A 30 1.50 -8.95 7.78
CA PHE A 30 1.85 -9.00 9.20
C PHE A 30 1.23 -10.23 9.92
N PRO A 31 -0.09 -10.51 9.80
CA PRO A 31 -0.69 -11.69 10.44
C PRO A 31 -0.06 -13.00 9.94
N ASN A 32 0.23 -13.09 8.64
CA ASN A 32 0.84 -14.28 8.06
C ASN A 32 2.27 -14.51 8.61
N LYS A 33 3.09 -13.47 8.68
CA LYS A 33 4.42 -13.54 9.30
C LYS A 33 4.35 -13.84 10.79
N MET A 34 3.40 -13.24 11.51
CA MET A 34 3.19 -13.50 12.92
C MET A 34 2.87 -14.99 13.16
N GLY A 35 1.98 -15.58 12.36
CA GLY A 35 1.65 -17.00 12.44
C GLY A 35 2.85 -17.90 12.16
N ALA A 36 3.65 -17.58 11.13
CA ALA A 36 4.80 -18.38 10.72
C ALA A 36 6.03 -18.25 11.66
N CYS A 37 6.18 -17.12 12.36
CA CYS A 37 7.39 -16.78 13.14
C CYS A 37 7.20 -16.84 14.66
N GLY A 38 6.29 -17.67 15.17
CA GLY A 38 6.15 -17.92 16.60
C GLY A 38 5.11 -17.03 17.30
N GLY A 39 4.15 -16.46 16.55
CA GLY A 39 2.95 -15.81 17.07
C GLY A 39 3.24 -14.67 18.04
N PHE A 40 2.91 -14.86 19.31
CA PHE A 40 3.04 -13.83 20.34
C PHE A 40 4.48 -13.34 20.56
N THR A 41 5.47 -14.23 20.48
CA THR A 41 6.89 -13.87 20.63
C THR A 41 7.33 -12.90 19.53
N PHE A 42 6.92 -13.17 18.28
CA PHE A 42 7.15 -12.28 17.15
C PHE A 42 6.50 -10.89 17.40
N LEU A 43 5.26 -10.86 17.90
CA LEU A 43 4.54 -9.63 18.19
C LEU A 43 5.29 -8.76 19.21
N ILE A 44 5.76 -9.33 20.32
CA ILE A 44 6.51 -8.58 21.35
C ILE A 44 7.80 -8.00 20.78
N ILE A 45 8.59 -8.80 20.09
CA ILE A 45 9.83 -8.31 19.46
C ILE A 45 9.54 -7.20 18.45
N TYR A 46 8.51 -7.38 17.63
CA TYR A 46 8.09 -6.38 16.65
C TYR A 46 7.71 -5.04 17.34
N LEU A 47 6.92 -5.08 18.42
CA LEU A 47 6.51 -3.87 19.13
C LEU A 47 7.71 -3.14 19.74
N ILE A 48 8.64 -3.87 20.34
CA ILE A 48 9.88 -3.27 20.89
C ILE A 48 10.66 -2.58 19.76
N LEU A 49 10.88 -3.26 18.63
CA LEU A 49 11.60 -2.68 17.50
C LEU A 49 10.85 -1.51 16.86
N ALA A 50 9.52 -1.58 16.76
CA ALA A 50 8.72 -0.48 16.23
C ALA A 50 8.82 0.78 17.09
N VAL A 51 8.83 0.64 18.43
CA VAL A 51 8.98 1.77 19.33
C VAL A 51 10.43 2.25 19.38
N CYS A 52 11.41 1.37 19.55
CA CYS A 52 12.80 1.75 19.73
C CYS A 52 13.48 2.25 18.43
N CYS A 53 13.13 1.68 17.27
CA CYS A 53 13.75 2.05 16.01
C CYS A 53 12.80 2.86 15.12
N GLY A 54 11.58 2.34 14.89
CA GLY A 54 10.62 2.93 13.98
C GLY A 54 10.19 4.34 14.39
N PHE A 55 9.85 4.53 15.66
CA PHE A 55 9.44 5.84 16.19
C PHE A 55 10.57 6.87 16.11
N ILE A 56 11.80 6.51 16.44
CA ILE A 56 12.95 7.42 16.39
C ILE A 56 13.23 7.87 14.95
N VAL A 57 13.22 6.94 14.00
CA VAL A 57 13.42 7.25 12.58
C VAL A 57 12.30 8.17 12.07
N MET A 58 11.05 7.86 12.38
CA MET A 58 9.89 8.66 11.96
C MET A 58 9.96 10.09 12.51
N VAL A 59 10.29 10.28 13.78
CA VAL A 59 10.45 11.62 14.38
C VAL A 59 11.59 12.38 13.70
N GLY A 60 12.71 11.71 13.40
CA GLY A 60 13.82 12.29 12.67
C GLY A 60 13.43 12.77 11.27
N GLU A 61 12.71 11.97 10.49
CA GLU A 61 12.24 12.33 9.15
C GLU A 61 11.23 13.50 9.19
N LEU A 62 10.30 13.47 10.13
CA LEU A 62 9.34 14.56 10.33
C LEU A 62 10.05 15.88 10.71
N ALA A 63 11.05 15.83 11.58
CA ALA A 63 11.84 16.99 11.98
C ALA A 63 12.61 17.60 10.79
N ILE A 64 13.22 16.75 9.95
CA ILE A 64 13.90 17.16 8.71
C ILE A 64 12.90 17.81 7.74
N GLY A 65 11.75 17.18 7.54
CA GLY A 65 10.69 17.69 6.67
C GLY A 65 10.17 19.05 7.13
N ARG A 66 9.87 19.21 8.43
CA ARG A 66 9.38 20.47 9.01
C ARG A 66 10.41 21.58 8.93
N LYS A 67 11.69 21.27 9.22
CA LYS A 67 12.78 22.26 9.21
C LYS A 67 13.07 22.78 7.81
N THR A 68 13.00 21.93 6.79
CA THR A 68 13.43 22.28 5.42
C THR A 68 12.28 22.69 4.53
N GLY A 69 11.07 22.20 4.74
CA GLY A 69 9.91 22.40 3.87
C GLY A 69 10.12 21.88 2.43
N LYS A 70 11.11 21.01 2.21
CA LYS A 70 11.53 20.52 0.89
C LYS A 70 11.26 19.03 0.74
N GLY A 71 11.25 18.53 -0.50
CA GLY A 71 11.19 17.10 -0.78
C GLY A 71 12.47 16.38 -0.35
N ALA A 72 12.43 15.04 -0.26
CA ALA A 72 13.45 14.21 0.37
C ALA A 72 14.89 14.57 -0.03
N VAL A 73 15.25 14.53 -1.32
CA VAL A 73 16.63 14.84 -1.79
C VAL A 73 17.05 16.27 -1.45
N ALA A 74 16.13 17.22 -1.69
CA ALA A 74 16.44 18.64 -1.45
C ALA A 74 16.54 18.95 0.05
N ALA A 75 15.82 18.24 0.92
CA ALA A 75 15.89 18.37 2.36
C ALA A 75 17.25 17.92 2.90
N TYR A 76 17.69 16.71 2.53
CA TYR A 76 19.03 16.23 2.94
C TYR A 76 20.15 17.10 2.37
N LYS A 77 20.05 17.53 1.09
CA LYS A 77 21.04 18.43 0.48
C LYS A 77 21.11 19.79 1.16
N ALA A 78 19.97 20.31 1.68
CA ALA A 78 19.94 21.58 2.41
C ALA A 78 20.61 21.49 3.79
N LEU A 79 20.55 20.33 4.42
CA LEU A 79 21.20 20.10 5.73
C LEU A 79 22.68 19.76 5.58
N SER A 80 23.03 18.89 4.62
CA SER A 80 24.40 18.52 4.34
C SER A 80 24.53 17.93 2.94
N LYS A 81 25.43 18.50 2.14
CA LYS A 81 25.72 17.99 0.78
C LYS A 81 26.23 16.54 0.81
N LYS A 82 26.98 16.16 1.86
CA LYS A 82 27.56 14.82 2.03
C LYS A 82 26.49 13.74 2.15
N PHE A 83 25.33 14.03 2.78
CA PHE A 83 24.25 13.07 3.02
C PHE A 83 23.11 13.15 2.00
N SER A 84 23.30 13.88 0.90
CA SER A 84 22.31 13.99 -0.19
C SER A 84 21.90 12.63 -0.79
N TRP A 85 22.79 11.64 -0.75
CA TRP A 85 22.53 10.28 -1.22
C TRP A 85 21.44 9.56 -0.44
N MET A 86 21.26 9.87 0.86
CA MET A 86 20.18 9.30 1.67
C MET A 86 18.80 9.66 1.14
N GLY A 87 18.62 10.88 0.64
CA GLY A 87 17.39 11.30 -0.01
C GLY A 87 17.10 10.51 -1.30
N TRP A 88 18.11 10.18 -2.07
CA TRP A 88 17.98 9.31 -3.25
C TRP A 88 17.64 7.88 -2.88
N MET A 89 18.23 7.32 -1.82
CA MET A 89 17.87 6.00 -1.33
C MET A 89 16.41 5.94 -0.89
N GLY A 90 15.89 6.99 -0.24
CA GLY A 90 14.48 7.08 0.12
C GLY A 90 13.55 7.02 -1.11
N ILE A 91 13.87 7.77 -2.17
CA ILE A 91 13.12 7.73 -3.42
C ILE A 91 13.21 6.35 -4.08
N LEU A 92 14.40 5.77 -4.14
CA LEU A 92 14.61 4.46 -4.74
C LEU A 92 13.85 3.36 -3.99
N SER A 93 13.85 3.42 -2.65
CA SER A 93 13.08 2.52 -1.82
C SER A 93 11.58 2.61 -2.11
N ALA A 94 11.03 3.82 -2.16
CA ALA A 94 9.62 4.04 -2.52
C ALA A 94 9.29 3.52 -3.92
N PHE A 95 10.20 3.68 -4.88
CA PHE A 95 10.06 3.19 -6.24
C PHE A 95 9.99 1.65 -6.29
N PHE A 96 10.87 0.94 -5.61
CA PHE A 96 10.82 -0.53 -5.54
C PHE A 96 9.56 -1.04 -4.82
N ILE A 97 9.16 -0.37 -3.75
CA ILE A 97 7.91 -0.69 -3.06
C ILE A 97 6.72 -0.54 -4.01
N LEU A 98 6.70 0.51 -4.84
CA LEU A 98 5.62 0.73 -5.80
C LEU A 98 5.46 -0.44 -6.79
N PHE A 99 6.55 -1.03 -7.29
CA PHE A 99 6.47 -2.21 -8.17
C PHE A 99 5.73 -3.37 -7.49
N PHE A 100 6.10 -3.67 -6.26
CA PHE A 100 5.43 -4.73 -5.49
C PHE A 100 3.96 -4.41 -5.26
N TYR A 101 3.66 -3.16 -4.91
CA TYR A 101 2.27 -2.73 -4.71
C TYR A 101 1.44 -2.71 -5.99
N CYS A 102 2.03 -2.46 -7.14
CA CYS A 102 1.31 -2.55 -8.43
C CYS A 102 0.84 -3.98 -8.71
N ALA A 103 1.68 -4.97 -8.45
CA ALA A 103 1.31 -6.37 -8.63
C ALA A 103 0.20 -6.79 -7.65
N LEU A 104 0.36 -6.49 -6.35
CA LEU A 104 -0.64 -6.81 -5.34
C LEU A 104 -1.94 -6.03 -5.52
N GLY A 105 -1.85 -4.74 -5.87
CA GLY A 105 -3.03 -3.90 -6.15
C GLY A 105 -3.80 -4.40 -7.36
N GLY A 106 -3.10 -4.85 -8.40
CA GLY A 106 -3.71 -5.51 -9.56
C GLY A 106 -4.46 -6.77 -9.16
N TYR A 107 -3.87 -7.62 -8.31
CA TYR A 107 -4.53 -8.80 -7.76
C TYR A 107 -5.81 -8.45 -6.96
N CYS A 108 -5.74 -7.42 -6.11
CA CYS A 108 -6.91 -6.95 -5.38
C CYS A 108 -8.04 -6.52 -6.32
N ILE A 109 -7.73 -5.80 -7.41
CA ILE A 109 -8.72 -5.41 -8.41
C ILE A 109 -9.32 -6.65 -9.09
N LYS A 110 -8.49 -7.61 -9.49
CA LYS A 110 -8.98 -8.89 -10.05
C LYS A 110 -9.95 -9.56 -9.08
N TYR A 111 -9.58 -9.64 -7.80
CA TYR A 111 -10.42 -10.26 -6.78
C TYR A 111 -11.77 -9.55 -6.61
N VAL A 112 -11.78 -8.22 -6.66
CA VAL A 112 -13.02 -7.43 -6.66
C VAL A 112 -13.87 -7.77 -7.89
N VAL A 113 -13.27 -7.83 -9.07
CA VAL A 113 -13.99 -8.16 -10.33
C VAL A 113 -14.60 -9.55 -10.26
N LEU A 114 -13.86 -10.54 -9.75
CA LEU A 114 -14.36 -11.91 -9.60
C LEU A 114 -15.55 -11.97 -8.64
N ASN A 115 -15.42 -11.36 -7.46
CA ASN A 115 -16.48 -11.36 -6.44
C ASN A 115 -17.73 -10.57 -6.87
N VAL A 116 -17.55 -9.43 -7.53
CA VAL A 116 -18.66 -8.63 -8.07
C VAL A 116 -19.35 -9.40 -9.20
N GLY A 117 -18.58 -10.05 -10.08
CA GLY A 117 -19.15 -10.90 -11.11
C GLY A 117 -20.00 -12.04 -10.56
N ASP A 118 -19.54 -12.70 -9.50
CA ASP A 118 -20.31 -13.76 -8.84
C ASP A 118 -21.59 -13.23 -8.18
N LEU A 119 -21.55 -12.03 -7.59
CA LEU A 119 -22.72 -11.38 -7.02
C LEU A 119 -23.83 -11.13 -8.06
N PHE A 120 -23.46 -10.87 -9.30
CA PHE A 120 -24.38 -10.72 -10.43
C PHE A 120 -24.67 -12.04 -11.19
N GLY A 121 -24.20 -13.17 -10.68
CA GLY A 121 -24.46 -14.49 -11.25
C GLY A 121 -23.63 -14.83 -12.51
N ALA A 122 -22.56 -14.09 -12.77
CA ALA A 122 -21.68 -14.31 -13.91
C ALA A 122 -20.73 -15.53 -13.73
N GLY A 123 -20.58 -16.05 -12.51
CA GLY A 123 -19.75 -17.23 -12.21
C GLY A 123 -18.25 -17.04 -12.44
N PHE A 124 -17.75 -15.82 -12.40
CA PHE A 124 -16.33 -15.51 -12.66
C PHE A 124 -15.40 -16.10 -11.60
N GLY A 125 -15.78 -16.04 -10.32
CA GLY A 125 -15.01 -16.62 -9.24
C GLY A 125 -15.02 -18.13 -9.30
N ALA A 126 -16.16 -18.75 -9.55
CA ALA A 126 -16.28 -20.20 -9.70
C ALA A 126 -15.42 -20.71 -10.86
N SER A 127 -15.39 -20.02 -12.00
CA SER A 127 -14.56 -20.38 -13.16
C SER A 127 -13.05 -20.19 -12.87
N ALA A 128 -12.66 -19.13 -12.16
CA ALA A 128 -11.28 -18.90 -11.77
C ALA A 128 -10.80 -19.96 -10.77
N ILE A 129 -11.65 -20.36 -9.83
CA ILE A 129 -11.37 -21.44 -8.87
C ILE A 129 -11.23 -22.78 -9.59
N ALA A 130 -12.13 -23.09 -10.52
CA ALA A 130 -12.06 -24.33 -11.30
C ALA A 130 -10.79 -24.41 -12.14
N ALA A 131 -10.40 -23.30 -12.79
CA ALA A 131 -9.15 -23.22 -13.55
C ALA A 131 -7.91 -23.37 -12.66
N ALA A 132 -7.89 -22.73 -11.48
CA ALA A 132 -6.77 -22.79 -10.56
C ALA A 132 -6.66 -24.15 -9.85
N SER A 133 -7.78 -24.81 -9.55
CA SER A 133 -7.80 -26.12 -8.86
C SER A 133 -7.34 -27.28 -9.75
N ALA A 134 -7.39 -27.12 -11.07
CA ALA A 134 -6.86 -28.12 -12.00
C ALA A 134 -5.32 -28.31 -11.87
N ASP A 135 -4.62 -27.25 -11.44
CA ASP A 135 -3.15 -27.26 -11.26
C ASP A 135 -2.69 -27.32 -9.79
N ALA A 136 -3.61 -27.44 -8.83
CA ALA A 136 -3.31 -27.15 -7.44
C ALA A 136 -2.79 -28.36 -6.64
N ALA A 137 -1.47 -28.38 -6.45
CA ALA A 137 -0.84 -28.94 -5.24
C ALA A 137 -0.85 -27.92 -4.06
N SER A 138 -1.69 -26.88 -4.10
CA SER A 138 -1.65 -25.73 -3.17
C SER A 138 -2.49 -25.96 -1.92
N ALA A 139 -2.00 -25.47 -0.78
CA ALA A 139 -2.57 -25.64 0.55
C ALA A 139 -3.94 -24.92 0.74
N SER A 140 -4.28 -23.96 -0.10
CA SER A 140 -5.56 -23.27 -0.08
C SER A 140 -6.01 -22.81 -1.46
N LEU A 141 -7.34 -22.66 -1.62
CA LEU A 141 -7.96 -22.17 -2.85
C LEU A 141 -7.48 -20.75 -3.21
N GLY A 142 -7.28 -19.90 -2.21
CA GLY A 142 -6.77 -18.54 -2.39
C GLY A 142 -5.34 -18.52 -2.93
N ASP A 143 -4.49 -19.42 -2.44
CA ASP A 143 -3.11 -19.54 -2.91
C ASP A 143 -3.07 -20.04 -4.37
N ALA A 144 -3.98 -20.93 -4.76
CA ALA A 144 -4.09 -21.42 -6.13
C ALA A 144 -4.49 -20.28 -7.10
N VAL A 145 -5.51 -19.50 -6.77
CA VAL A 145 -5.96 -18.35 -7.59
C VAL A 145 -4.88 -17.28 -7.66
N PHE A 146 -4.18 -17.01 -6.55
CA PHE A 146 -3.06 -16.07 -6.53
C PHE A 146 -1.90 -16.58 -7.38
N GLY A 147 -1.53 -17.84 -7.27
CA GLY A 147 -0.49 -18.48 -8.06
C GLY A 147 -0.79 -18.44 -9.56
N ALA A 148 -2.02 -18.75 -9.95
CA ALA A 148 -2.48 -18.65 -11.33
C ALA A 148 -2.39 -17.22 -11.88
N PHE A 149 -2.79 -16.22 -11.08
CA PHE A 149 -2.65 -14.81 -11.45
C PHE A 149 -1.18 -14.40 -11.65
N MET A 150 -0.31 -14.77 -10.72
CA MET A 150 1.12 -14.43 -10.79
C MET A 150 1.83 -15.15 -11.95
N SER A 151 1.35 -16.32 -12.35
CA SER A 151 1.87 -17.07 -13.51
C SER A 151 1.39 -16.50 -14.85
N SER A 152 0.25 -15.80 -14.86
CA SER A 152 -0.31 -15.19 -16.07
C SER A 152 0.24 -13.77 -16.26
N THR A 153 1.35 -13.63 -17.00
CA THR A 153 1.98 -12.33 -17.30
C THR A 153 0.98 -11.31 -17.85
N THR A 154 0.08 -11.73 -18.75
CA THR A 154 -0.90 -10.84 -19.38
C THR A 154 -1.90 -10.29 -18.37
N GLU A 155 -2.46 -11.12 -17.50
CA GLU A 155 -3.40 -10.68 -16.47
C GLU A 155 -2.72 -9.76 -15.45
N ALA A 156 -1.53 -10.13 -14.98
CA ALA A 156 -0.78 -9.33 -14.03
C ALA A 156 -0.47 -7.91 -14.58
N ILE A 157 -0.11 -7.81 -15.85
CA ILE A 157 0.13 -6.52 -16.52
C ILE A 157 -1.16 -5.71 -16.64
N ILE A 158 -2.26 -6.31 -17.14
CA ILE A 158 -3.52 -5.59 -17.35
C ILE A 158 -4.05 -5.03 -16.01
N TYR A 159 -4.21 -5.88 -15.00
CA TYR A 159 -4.72 -5.46 -13.70
C TYR A 159 -3.76 -4.52 -12.96
N GLY A 160 -2.45 -4.72 -13.12
CA GLY A 160 -1.43 -3.79 -12.61
C GLY A 160 -1.52 -2.41 -13.25
N LEU A 161 -1.72 -2.33 -14.57
CA LEU A 161 -1.92 -1.06 -15.27
C LEU A 161 -3.22 -0.36 -14.82
N ILE A 162 -4.32 -1.11 -14.64
CA ILE A 162 -5.57 -0.55 -14.11
C ILE A 162 -5.31 0.06 -12.73
N PHE A 163 -4.59 -0.65 -11.85
CA PHE A 163 -4.24 -0.14 -10.54
C PHE A 163 -3.42 1.17 -10.61
N VAL A 164 -2.39 1.21 -11.48
CA VAL A 164 -1.56 2.41 -11.68
C VAL A 164 -2.39 3.58 -12.19
N VAL A 165 -3.26 3.35 -13.18
CA VAL A 165 -4.14 4.40 -13.73
C VAL A 165 -5.09 4.93 -12.67
N LEU A 166 -5.75 4.06 -11.90
CA LEU A 166 -6.63 4.48 -10.79
C LEU A 166 -5.87 5.29 -9.74
N THR A 167 -4.68 4.82 -9.35
CA THR A 167 -3.82 5.55 -8.39
C THR A 167 -3.42 6.92 -8.95
N MET A 168 -3.04 6.98 -10.23
CA MET A 168 -2.67 8.23 -10.90
C MET A 168 -3.84 9.22 -10.91
N LEU A 169 -5.06 8.76 -11.22
CA LEU A 169 -6.25 9.61 -11.23
C LEU A 169 -6.53 10.21 -9.83
N ILE A 170 -6.37 9.41 -8.77
CA ILE A 170 -6.53 9.87 -7.38
C ILE A 170 -5.46 10.92 -7.05
N VAL A 171 -4.21 10.67 -7.40
CA VAL A 171 -3.09 11.59 -7.12
C VAL A 171 -3.21 12.89 -7.92
N LEU A 172 -3.67 12.84 -9.17
CA LEU A 172 -3.93 14.03 -9.99
C LEU A 172 -5.03 14.93 -9.40
N GLY A 173 -5.96 14.37 -8.63
CA GLY A 173 -6.94 15.14 -7.85
C GLY A 173 -6.32 15.98 -6.72
N GLY A 174 -5.02 15.82 -6.44
CA GLY A 174 -4.28 16.51 -5.38
C GLY A 174 -4.58 15.99 -3.99
N VAL A 175 -3.96 16.64 -2.98
CA VAL A 175 -4.08 16.18 -1.59
C VAL A 175 -5.51 16.32 -1.06
N GLY A 176 -6.13 17.48 -1.18
CA GLY A 176 -7.48 17.74 -0.64
C GLY A 176 -8.62 17.18 -1.50
N GLY A 177 -8.51 17.25 -2.84
CA GLY A 177 -9.54 16.78 -3.75
C GLY A 177 -9.49 15.28 -4.10
N GLY A 178 -8.31 14.71 -4.07
CA GLY A 178 -8.05 13.31 -4.41
C GLY A 178 -7.85 12.44 -3.17
N ILE A 179 -6.68 12.55 -2.55
CA ILE A 179 -6.25 11.64 -1.47
C ILE A 179 -7.16 11.76 -0.25
N GLU A 180 -7.38 12.98 0.26
CA GLU A 180 -8.20 13.21 1.46
C GLU A 180 -9.65 12.72 1.24
N LYS A 181 -10.22 12.98 0.07
CA LYS A 181 -11.59 12.58 -0.26
C LYS A 181 -11.73 11.05 -0.36
N VAL A 182 -10.78 10.38 -1.00
CA VAL A 182 -10.80 8.91 -1.13
C VAL A 182 -10.62 8.25 0.23
N CYS A 183 -9.65 8.70 1.05
CA CYS A 183 -9.44 8.18 2.39
C CYS A 183 -10.65 8.40 3.29
N SER A 184 -11.25 9.60 3.29
CA SER A 184 -12.42 9.90 4.13
C SER A 184 -13.66 9.09 3.76
N VAL A 185 -13.84 8.72 2.49
CA VAL A 185 -14.93 7.83 2.04
C VAL A 185 -14.64 6.38 2.40
N GLY A 186 -13.38 5.94 2.25
CA GLY A 186 -12.95 4.60 2.61
C GLY A 186 -13.11 4.32 4.10
N ASP A 187 -12.64 5.22 4.94
CA ASP A 187 -12.70 5.06 6.40
C ASP A 187 -14.11 5.14 6.98
N ARG A 188 -15.03 5.93 6.39
CA ARG A 188 -16.43 5.93 6.80
C ARG A 188 -17.13 4.59 6.61
N LYS A 189 -16.71 3.79 5.64
CA LYS A 189 -17.29 2.47 5.37
C LYS A 189 -16.64 1.35 6.18
N SER A 190 -15.44 1.57 6.72
CA SER A 190 -14.74 0.58 7.54
C SER A 190 -15.12 0.62 9.03
N VAL A 191 -15.88 1.64 9.46
CA VAL A 191 -16.32 1.85 10.86
C VAL A 191 -17.79 1.43 11.08
N VAL A 192 -18.48 0.93 10.06
CA VAL A 192 -19.82 0.30 10.15
C VAL A 192 -19.66 -1.20 9.88
#